data_976f05fa3db7a2efc08bde0ae57787ff
#
_entry.id   976f05fa3db7a2efc08bde0ae57787ff
#
_cell.length_a   1.000
_cell.length_b   1.000
_cell.length_c   1.000
_cell.angle_alpha   90.00
_cell.angle_beta   90.00
_cell.angle_gamma   90.00
#
_symmetry.space_group_name_H-M   'P 1'
#
loop_
_entity.id
_entity.type
_entity.pdbx_description
1 polymer ?
#
loop_
_entity_poly.entity_id
_entity_poly.type
_entity_poly.pdbx_seq_one_letter_code
_entity_poly.pdbx_strand_id
1 'polypeptide(L)'
;EFTAIPSNWSVGQTIDYLRENKDLPEEFLEIFVVDNEFKPIGTVPSSKVLRTSRDAKMNSIMNESQLSIPVDMDREEVGHLFENYNLNSACVVDKNNKLVGMITSDDVLTVLKEEAEEDALRLAGVGDEEITDGVLKKTKRRFNWLLLNLFTAFLATWVISIFGATIEQMVALAFLMPIVASMGGNAGMQTLAVTIRTIATNELTKNNFTQNILKEFLIGILNGIIFAIISAIIVQLWFNDIQLSFIISISMVLNMIVAGLFGILVPITLKKFNIDP
;
A
#
# COMPACT_ATOMS: atom_id res chain seq x y z
N GLU A 1 -21.10 -16.59 1.08
CA GLU A 1 -22.41 -17.12 0.64
C GLU A 1 -22.83 -16.42 -0.66
N PHE A 2 -23.50 -17.14 -1.59
CA PHE A 2 -23.90 -16.56 -2.87
C PHE A 2 -25.14 -17.28 -3.43
N THR A 3 -25.86 -16.60 -4.32
CA THR A 3 -27.01 -17.18 -5.02
C THR A 3 -26.64 -17.45 -6.48
N ALA A 4 -26.67 -18.73 -6.89
CA ALA A 4 -26.41 -19.14 -8.26
C ALA A 4 -27.56 -19.95 -8.84
N ILE A 5 -27.87 -19.71 -10.10
CA ILE A 5 -28.96 -20.39 -10.82
C ILE A 5 -28.52 -20.82 -12.22
N PRO A 6 -29.09 -21.90 -12.77
CA PRO A 6 -28.84 -22.32 -14.14
C PRO A 6 -29.40 -21.33 -15.17
N SER A 7 -28.68 -21.14 -16.26
CA SER A 7 -29.01 -20.19 -17.34
C SER A 7 -30.33 -20.49 -18.06
N ASN A 8 -30.78 -21.74 -18.06
CA ASN A 8 -31.98 -22.21 -18.74
C ASN A 8 -33.25 -21.98 -17.91
N TRP A 9 -33.16 -21.57 -16.64
CA TRP A 9 -34.31 -21.31 -15.80
C TRP A 9 -35.10 -20.09 -16.28
N SER A 10 -36.43 -20.10 -15.98
CA SER A 10 -37.27 -18.91 -16.13
C SER A 10 -37.15 -18.03 -14.88
N VAL A 11 -37.49 -16.75 -15.03
CA VAL A 11 -37.63 -15.81 -13.91
C VAL A 11 -38.61 -16.36 -12.84
N GLY A 12 -39.69 -16.99 -13.26
CA GLY A 12 -40.65 -17.62 -12.38
C GLY A 12 -40.05 -18.73 -11.52
N GLN A 13 -39.31 -19.64 -12.16
CA GLN A 13 -38.57 -20.72 -11.45
C GLN A 13 -37.54 -20.18 -10.47
N THR A 14 -36.84 -19.12 -10.86
CA THR A 14 -35.89 -18.43 -9.97
C THR A 14 -36.55 -17.83 -8.75
N ILE A 15 -37.70 -17.11 -8.93
CA ILE A 15 -38.43 -16.52 -7.82
C ILE A 15 -38.94 -17.60 -6.87
N ASP A 16 -39.46 -18.70 -7.40
CA ASP A 16 -40.03 -19.78 -6.58
C ASP A 16 -38.90 -20.48 -5.78
N TYR A 17 -37.74 -20.71 -6.41
CA TYR A 17 -36.53 -21.24 -5.75
C TYR A 17 -36.06 -20.31 -4.60
N LEU A 18 -36.00 -18.99 -4.85
CA LEU A 18 -35.60 -18.02 -3.82
C LEU A 18 -36.56 -17.97 -2.62
N ARG A 19 -37.83 -18.29 -2.83
CA ARG A 19 -38.84 -18.33 -1.76
C ARG A 19 -38.79 -19.62 -0.94
N GLU A 20 -38.50 -20.74 -1.58
CA GLU A 20 -38.56 -22.06 -0.96
C GLU A 20 -37.23 -22.41 -0.25
N ASN A 21 -36.12 -21.90 -0.73
CA ASN A 21 -34.79 -22.22 -0.20
C ASN A 21 -34.39 -21.25 0.92
N LYS A 22 -34.38 -21.75 2.15
CA LYS A 22 -34.03 -20.99 3.35
C LYS A 22 -32.51 -20.91 3.62
N ASP A 23 -31.72 -21.68 2.89
CA ASP A 23 -30.26 -21.73 3.03
C ASP A 23 -29.55 -20.65 2.19
N LEU A 24 -30.31 -19.78 1.51
CA LEU A 24 -29.76 -18.67 0.76
C LEU A 24 -29.43 -17.50 1.67
N PRO A 25 -28.49 -16.63 1.28
CA PRO A 25 -28.20 -15.39 1.99
C PRO A 25 -29.47 -14.56 2.19
N GLU A 26 -29.62 -13.94 3.36
CA GLU A 26 -30.77 -13.05 3.64
C GLU A 26 -30.78 -11.81 2.73
N GLU A 27 -29.57 -11.31 2.40
CA GLU A 27 -29.39 -10.16 1.53
C GLU A 27 -28.53 -10.55 0.32
N PHE A 28 -29.02 -10.27 -0.89
CA PHE A 28 -28.25 -10.39 -2.13
C PHE A 28 -28.70 -9.34 -3.17
N LEU A 29 -27.73 -8.65 -3.72
CA LEU A 29 -27.97 -7.63 -4.75
C LEU A 29 -28.03 -8.24 -6.16
N GLU A 30 -27.27 -9.29 -6.40
CA GLU A 30 -27.09 -9.94 -7.69
C GLU A 30 -27.24 -11.45 -7.58
N ILE A 31 -27.77 -12.06 -8.64
CA ILE A 31 -27.90 -13.50 -8.80
C ILE A 31 -26.94 -13.93 -9.91
N PHE A 32 -26.07 -14.86 -9.60
CA PHE A 32 -25.12 -15.41 -10.58
C PHE A 32 -25.80 -16.44 -11.46
N VAL A 33 -25.60 -16.31 -12.77
CA VAL A 33 -26.10 -17.27 -13.75
C VAL A 33 -24.94 -18.18 -14.14
N VAL A 34 -25.13 -19.49 -13.99
CA VAL A 34 -24.10 -20.49 -14.26
C VAL A 34 -24.49 -21.42 -15.40
N ASP A 35 -23.49 -21.97 -16.06
CA ASP A 35 -23.68 -23.04 -17.05
C ASP A 35 -23.79 -24.43 -16.39
N ASN A 36 -23.85 -25.48 -17.23
CA ASN A 36 -23.94 -26.87 -16.75
C ASN A 36 -22.69 -27.38 -16.02
N GLU A 37 -21.55 -26.70 -16.18
CA GLU A 37 -20.28 -27.00 -15.50
C GLU A 37 -20.07 -26.15 -14.24
N PHE A 38 -21.09 -25.38 -13.85
CA PHE A 38 -21.05 -24.44 -12.72
C PHE A 38 -20.07 -23.27 -12.91
N LYS A 39 -19.85 -22.85 -14.19
CA LYS A 39 -19.07 -21.67 -14.51
C LYS A 39 -19.99 -20.46 -14.59
N PRO A 40 -19.60 -19.31 -14.00
CA PRO A 40 -20.41 -18.09 -14.11
C PRO A 40 -20.37 -17.54 -15.55
N ILE A 41 -21.55 -17.28 -16.10
CA ILE A 41 -21.72 -16.76 -17.46
C ILE A 41 -22.37 -15.37 -17.48
N GLY A 42 -22.88 -14.92 -16.35
CA GLY A 42 -23.46 -13.59 -16.21
C GLY A 42 -24.07 -13.36 -14.83
N THR A 43 -24.57 -12.15 -14.63
CA THR A 43 -25.32 -11.75 -13.41
C THR A 43 -26.65 -11.12 -13.78
N VAL A 44 -27.59 -11.23 -12.85
CA VAL A 44 -28.88 -10.55 -12.92
C VAL A 44 -29.12 -9.82 -11.60
N PRO A 45 -29.26 -8.49 -11.61
CA PRO A 45 -29.67 -7.76 -10.40
C PRO A 45 -31.03 -8.25 -9.88
N SER A 46 -31.15 -8.42 -8.56
CA SER A 46 -32.40 -8.88 -7.92
C SER A 46 -33.59 -8.00 -8.30
N SER A 47 -33.38 -6.70 -8.42
CA SER A 47 -34.41 -5.74 -8.88
C SER A 47 -34.89 -6.02 -10.31
N LYS A 48 -34.03 -6.50 -11.21
CA LYS A 48 -34.39 -6.85 -12.59
C LYS A 48 -35.24 -8.12 -12.65
N VAL A 49 -34.93 -9.10 -11.81
CA VAL A 49 -35.73 -10.33 -11.67
C VAL A 49 -37.17 -9.99 -11.25
N LEU A 50 -37.34 -9.12 -10.24
CA LEU A 50 -38.67 -8.72 -9.75
C LEU A 50 -39.50 -7.93 -10.76
N ARG A 51 -38.86 -7.25 -11.71
CA ARG A 51 -39.53 -6.38 -12.72
C ARG A 51 -39.74 -7.07 -14.06
N THR A 52 -39.26 -8.30 -14.23
CA THR A 52 -39.33 -9.03 -15.48
C THR A 52 -40.45 -10.08 -15.43
N SER A 53 -41.09 -10.35 -16.59
CA SER A 53 -42.14 -11.38 -16.71
C SER A 53 -41.63 -12.75 -16.27
N ARG A 54 -42.45 -13.52 -15.56
CA ARG A 54 -42.11 -14.85 -15.05
C ARG A 54 -41.70 -15.86 -16.14
N ASP A 55 -42.18 -15.67 -17.37
CA ASP A 55 -41.91 -16.55 -18.50
C ASP A 55 -40.55 -16.30 -19.18
N ALA A 56 -39.94 -15.13 -18.92
CA ALA A 56 -38.67 -14.76 -19.48
C ALA A 56 -37.55 -15.72 -18.98
N LYS A 57 -36.57 -16.01 -19.83
CA LYS A 57 -35.42 -16.84 -19.45
C LYS A 57 -34.33 -16.01 -18.82
N MET A 58 -33.63 -16.55 -17.81
CA MET A 58 -32.56 -15.85 -17.11
C MET A 58 -31.41 -15.45 -18.03
N ASN A 59 -31.08 -16.29 -19.01
CA ASN A 59 -30.05 -15.97 -20.03
C ASN A 59 -30.43 -14.77 -20.91
N SER A 60 -31.72 -14.46 -21.10
CA SER A 60 -32.13 -13.32 -21.92
C SER A 60 -32.08 -11.98 -21.19
N ILE A 61 -31.96 -12.00 -19.87
CA ILE A 61 -31.96 -10.79 -19.03
C ILE A 61 -30.65 -10.57 -18.28
N MET A 62 -29.72 -11.54 -18.32
CA MET A 62 -28.44 -11.42 -17.64
C MET A 62 -27.54 -10.39 -18.32
N ASN A 63 -26.60 -9.85 -17.54
CA ASN A 63 -25.48 -9.07 -18.01
C ASN A 63 -24.33 -10.05 -18.27
N GLU A 64 -23.86 -10.16 -19.51
CA GLU A 64 -22.81 -11.11 -19.91
C GLU A 64 -21.40 -10.64 -19.51
N SER A 65 -21.17 -9.33 -19.36
CA SER A 65 -19.88 -8.77 -18.94
C SER A 65 -19.72 -8.88 -17.43
N GLN A 66 -19.29 -10.04 -16.96
CA GLN A 66 -19.00 -10.24 -15.55
C GLN A 66 -17.50 -10.41 -15.34
N LEU A 67 -16.98 -9.63 -14.40
CA LEU A 67 -15.63 -9.81 -13.92
C LEU A 67 -15.60 -11.02 -12.96
N SER A 68 -14.77 -12.00 -13.27
CA SER A 68 -14.51 -13.15 -12.41
C SER A 68 -13.18 -12.98 -11.72
N ILE A 69 -13.16 -13.15 -10.40
CA ILE A 69 -11.98 -13.00 -9.56
C ILE A 69 -11.45 -14.39 -9.24
N PRO A 70 -10.21 -14.74 -9.65
CA PRO A 70 -9.57 -15.98 -9.21
C PRO A 70 -9.38 -16.01 -7.69
N VAL A 71 -9.54 -17.19 -7.07
CA VAL A 71 -9.42 -17.36 -5.62
C VAL A 71 -8.02 -17.04 -5.06
N ASP A 72 -7.00 -17.05 -5.92
CA ASP A 72 -5.60 -16.76 -5.59
C ASP A 72 -5.16 -15.34 -5.99
N MET A 73 -6.10 -14.47 -6.38
CA MET A 73 -5.81 -13.06 -6.66
C MET A 73 -5.47 -12.32 -5.37
N ASP A 74 -4.52 -11.41 -5.46
CA ASP A 74 -4.11 -10.54 -4.37
C ASP A 74 -5.25 -9.62 -3.90
N ARG A 75 -5.35 -9.39 -2.58
CA ARG A 75 -6.45 -8.61 -1.98
C ARG A 75 -6.45 -7.15 -2.43
N GLU A 76 -5.26 -6.53 -2.55
CA GLU A 76 -5.14 -5.16 -3.05
C GLU A 76 -5.62 -5.07 -4.51
N GLU A 77 -5.26 -6.06 -5.34
CA GLU A 77 -5.70 -6.11 -6.74
C GLU A 77 -7.22 -6.24 -6.84
N VAL A 78 -7.84 -7.06 -5.99
CA VAL A 78 -9.30 -7.15 -5.87
C VAL A 78 -9.90 -5.78 -5.51
N GLY A 79 -9.32 -5.08 -4.54
CA GLY A 79 -9.73 -3.74 -4.14
C GLY A 79 -9.73 -2.76 -5.32
N HIS A 80 -8.65 -2.74 -6.09
CA HIS A 80 -8.53 -1.90 -7.28
C HIS A 80 -9.55 -2.25 -8.39
N LEU A 81 -9.88 -3.53 -8.56
CA LEU A 81 -10.90 -3.94 -9.51
C LEU A 81 -12.28 -3.40 -9.12
N PHE A 82 -12.64 -3.50 -7.82
CA PHE A 82 -13.91 -2.97 -7.33
C PHE A 82 -14.00 -1.45 -7.51
N GLU A 83 -12.92 -0.71 -7.22
CA GLU A 83 -12.86 0.74 -7.41
C GLU A 83 -12.95 1.14 -8.89
N ASN A 84 -12.13 0.53 -9.75
CA ASN A 84 -12.05 0.90 -11.16
C ASN A 84 -13.33 0.58 -11.95
N TYR A 85 -14.02 -0.51 -11.60
CA TYR A 85 -15.24 -0.96 -12.28
C TYR A 85 -16.52 -0.61 -11.53
N ASN A 86 -16.43 0.06 -10.38
CA ASN A 86 -17.57 0.39 -9.50
C ASN A 86 -18.46 -0.84 -9.21
N LEU A 87 -17.82 -1.94 -8.81
CA LEU A 87 -18.51 -3.20 -8.57
C LEU A 87 -19.25 -3.16 -7.23
N ASN A 88 -20.48 -3.69 -7.18
CA ASN A 88 -21.20 -3.96 -5.95
C ASN A 88 -20.90 -5.37 -5.41
N SER A 89 -20.70 -6.32 -6.35
CA SER A 89 -20.31 -7.69 -6.05
C SER A 89 -19.54 -8.27 -7.24
N ALA A 90 -18.73 -9.30 -6.99
CA ALA A 90 -18.03 -10.07 -8.02
C ALA A 90 -18.02 -11.55 -7.68
N CYS A 91 -18.05 -12.41 -8.69
CA CYS A 91 -17.93 -13.84 -8.51
C CYS A 91 -16.46 -14.24 -8.29
N VAL A 92 -16.25 -15.20 -7.39
CA VAL A 92 -14.95 -15.83 -7.16
C VAL A 92 -14.94 -17.19 -7.83
N VAL A 93 -13.89 -17.46 -8.59
CA VAL A 93 -13.74 -18.70 -9.36
C VAL A 93 -12.49 -19.47 -8.97
N ASP A 94 -12.57 -20.79 -9.06
CA ASP A 94 -11.43 -21.69 -8.90
C ASP A 94 -10.57 -21.75 -10.18
N LYS A 95 -9.50 -22.58 -10.13
CA LYS A 95 -8.60 -22.80 -11.28
C LYS A 95 -9.28 -23.41 -12.50
N ASN A 96 -10.49 -23.97 -12.35
CA ASN A 96 -11.31 -24.53 -13.42
C ASN A 96 -12.40 -23.57 -13.91
N ASN A 97 -12.34 -22.29 -13.48
CA ASN A 97 -13.37 -21.27 -13.68
C ASN A 97 -14.75 -21.64 -13.12
N LYS A 98 -14.83 -22.48 -12.09
CA LYS A 98 -16.09 -22.78 -11.41
C LYS A 98 -16.34 -21.74 -10.32
N LEU A 99 -17.59 -21.36 -10.18
CA LEU A 99 -18.04 -20.45 -9.13
C LEU A 99 -17.88 -21.09 -7.75
N VAL A 100 -17.06 -20.49 -6.90
CA VAL A 100 -16.78 -20.99 -5.52
C VAL A 100 -17.21 -20.00 -4.44
N GLY A 101 -17.44 -18.75 -4.81
CA GLY A 101 -17.81 -17.72 -3.86
C GLY A 101 -18.24 -16.41 -4.52
N MET A 102 -18.50 -15.44 -3.66
CA MET A 102 -18.79 -14.06 -4.02
C MET A 102 -18.04 -13.14 -3.06
N ILE A 103 -17.58 -12.01 -3.55
CA ILE A 103 -17.08 -10.88 -2.78
C ILE A 103 -18.01 -9.70 -3.00
N THR A 104 -18.31 -8.96 -1.94
CA THR A 104 -19.13 -7.75 -1.97
C THR A 104 -18.29 -6.51 -1.68
N SER A 105 -18.82 -5.33 -2.00
CA SER A 105 -18.11 -4.05 -1.80
C SER A 105 -17.80 -3.77 -0.33
N ASP A 106 -18.60 -4.22 0.61
CA ASP A 106 -18.37 -4.08 2.05
C ASP A 106 -17.22 -4.98 2.54
N ASP A 107 -17.10 -6.22 2.01
CA ASP A 107 -15.94 -7.08 2.24
C ASP A 107 -14.65 -6.40 1.75
N VAL A 108 -14.70 -5.83 0.54
CA VAL A 108 -13.55 -5.13 -0.05
C VAL A 108 -13.15 -3.89 0.75
N LEU A 109 -14.11 -3.12 1.25
CA LEU A 109 -13.83 -1.97 2.12
C LEU A 109 -13.13 -2.38 3.42
N THR A 110 -13.52 -3.52 3.98
CA THR A 110 -12.86 -4.07 5.18
C THR A 110 -11.43 -4.45 4.86
N VAL A 111 -11.19 -5.17 3.76
CA VAL A 111 -9.85 -5.56 3.31
C VAL A 111 -8.96 -4.34 3.05
N LEU A 112 -9.46 -3.34 2.31
CA LEU A 112 -8.68 -2.12 2.02
C LEU A 112 -8.30 -1.36 3.30
N LYS A 113 -9.17 -1.38 4.32
CA LYS A 113 -8.86 -0.79 5.62
C LYS A 113 -7.78 -1.59 6.35
N GLU A 114 -7.88 -2.92 6.37
CA GLU A 114 -6.87 -3.80 6.98
C GLU A 114 -5.49 -3.62 6.33
N GLU A 115 -5.41 -3.58 4.99
CA GLU A 115 -4.17 -3.34 4.25
C GLU A 115 -3.57 -1.96 4.57
N ALA A 116 -4.40 -0.90 4.60
CA ALA A 116 -3.93 0.43 4.95
C ALA A 116 -3.40 0.53 6.40
N GLU A 117 -4.02 -0.20 7.35
CA GLU A 117 -3.53 -0.31 8.73
C GLU A 117 -2.21 -1.10 8.79
N GLU A 118 -2.09 -2.19 8.03
CA GLU A 118 -0.86 -3.00 7.93
C GLU A 118 0.29 -2.18 7.35
N ASP A 119 0.06 -1.44 6.27
CA ASP A 119 1.04 -0.55 5.65
C ASP A 119 1.56 0.50 6.64
N ALA A 120 0.65 1.12 7.40
CA ALA A 120 1.04 2.09 8.42
C ALA A 120 1.92 1.48 9.52
N LEU A 121 1.63 0.25 9.95
CA LEU A 121 2.42 -0.47 10.94
C LEU A 121 3.78 -0.92 10.37
N ARG A 122 3.83 -1.37 9.12
CA ARG A 122 5.07 -1.75 8.43
C ARG A 122 6.02 -0.56 8.26
N LEU A 123 5.51 0.62 7.92
CA LEU A 123 6.30 1.86 7.88
C LEU A 123 6.95 2.19 9.24
N ALA A 124 6.30 1.83 10.34
CA ALA A 124 6.87 1.95 11.69
C ALA A 124 7.79 0.77 12.09
N GLY A 125 7.96 -0.23 11.22
CA GLY A 125 8.76 -1.44 11.49
C GLY A 125 8.15 -2.39 12.52
N VAL A 126 6.82 -2.36 12.71
CA VAL A 126 6.12 -3.13 13.75
C VAL A 126 5.49 -4.43 13.21
N GLY A 127 5.10 -4.47 11.92
CA GLY A 127 4.38 -5.60 11.33
C GLY A 127 2.96 -5.77 11.90
N ASP A 128 2.37 -6.95 11.72
CA ASP A 128 0.97 -7.30 12.08
C ASP A 128 0.80 -7.46 13.60
N GLU A 129 0.99 -6.39 14.35
CA GLU A 129 0.89 -6.42 15.80
C GLU A 129 -0.55 -6.12 16.26
N GLU A 130 -1.17 -7.08 16.95
CA GLU A 130 -2.46 -6.89 17.58
C GLU A 130 -2.33 -6.37 19.03
N ILE A 131 -3.33 -5.60 19.49
CA ILE A 131 -3.37 -5.09 20.87
C ILE A 131 -3.35 -6.25 21.86
N THR A 132 -3.99 -7.36 21.53
CA THR A 132 -4.12 -8.58 22.36
C THR A 132 -2.87 -9.45 22.40
N ASP A 133 -1.89 -9.20 21.54
CA ASP A 133 -0.65 -9.99 21.50
C ASP A 133 0.17 -9.87 22.80
N GLY A 134 0.67 -11.01 23.28
CA GLY A 134 1.52 -11.06 24.46
C GLY A 134 2.90 -10.42 24.22
N VAL A 135 3.54 -9.95 25.32
CA VAL A 135 4.81 -9.20 25.28
C VAL A 135 5.90 -9.90 24.47
N LEU A 136 6.09 -11.21 24.64
CA LEU A 136 7.13 -11.97 23.93
C LEU A 136 6.88 -12.01 22.42
N LYS A 137 5.61 -12.13 21.97
CA LYS A 137 5.25 -12.14 20.57
C LYS A 137 5.54 -10.77 19.94
N LYS A 138 5.15 -9.69 20.61
CA LYS A 138 5.43 -8.30 20.17
C LYS A 138 6.94 -8.03 20.09
N THR A 139 7.69 -8.43 21.12
CA THR A 139 9.16 -8.27 21.13
C THR A 139 9.80 -8.99 19.94
N LYS A 140 9.40 -10.23 19.65
CA LYS A 140 9.97 -11.00 18.54
C LYS A 140 9.69 -10.36 17.18
N ARG A 141 8.49 -9.80 16.98
CA ARG A 141 8.12 -9.12 15.72
C ARG A 141 8.97 -7.88 15.47
N ARG A 142 9.21 -7.07 16.52
CA ARG A 142 10.02 -5.84 16.43
C ARG A 142 11.53 -6.11 16.38
N PHE A 143 11.97 -7.27 16.90
CA PHE A 143 13.38 -7.58 17.07
C PHE A 143 14.18 -7.53 15.77
N ASN A 144 13.68 -8.13 14.71
CA ASN A 144 14.39 -8.18 13.42
C ASN A 144 14.63 -6.78 12.84
N TRP A 145 13.63 -5.91 12.91
CA TRP A 145 13.73 -4.52 12.48
C TRP A 145 14.72 -3.72 13.33
N LEU A 146 14.62 -3.85 14.64
CA LEU A 146 15.55 -3.19 15.57
C LEU A 146 16.98 -3.70 15.40
N LEU A 147 17.17 -4.99 15.15
CA LEU A 147 18.49 -5.56 14.87
C LEU A 147 19.10 -5.02 13.58
N LEU A 148 18.30 -4.89 12.52
CA LEU A 148 18.73 -4.26 11.27
C LEU A 148 19.13 -2.80 11.50
N ASN A 149 18.32 -2.04 12.24
CA ASN A 149 18.63 -0.66 12.59
C ASN A 149 19.90 -0.55 13.44
N LEU A 150 20.11 -1.48 14.37
CA LEU A 150 21.35 -1.53 15.16
C LEU A 150 22.58 -1.77 14.26
N PHE A 151 22.47 -2.69 13.32
CA PHE A 151 23.54 -2.97 12.36
C PHE A 151 23.86 -1.74 11.50
N THR A 152 22.86 -1.06 10.95
CA THR A 152 23.06 0.16 10.17
C THR A 152 23.64 1.30 11.00
N ALA A 153 23.26 1.41 12.28
CA ALA A 153 23.86 2.38 13.21
C ALA A 153 25.34 2.11 13.46
N PHE A 154 25.74 0.84 13.65
CA PHE A 154 27.15 0.48 13.77
C PHE A 154 27.93 0.77 12.49
N LEU A 155 27.34 0.51 11.33
CA LEU A 155 27.96 0.84 10.03
C LEU A 155 28.20 2.36 9.90
N ALA A 156 27.21 3.17 10.26
CA ALA A 156 27.33 4.63 10.27
C ALA A 156 28.43 5.08 11.25
N THR A 157 28.45 4.52 12.46
CA THR A 157 29.47 4.82 13.48
C THR A 157 30.88 4.43 13.00
N TRP A 158 31.00 3.29 12.30
CA TRP A 158 32.27 2.88 11.71
C TRP A 158 32.77 3.89 10.66
N VAL A 159 31.90 4.38 9.79
CA VAL A 159 32.24 5.43 8.81
C VAL A 159 32.68 6.72 9.54
N ILE A 160 31.95 7.15 10.58
CA ILE A 160 32.30 8.33 11.38
C ILE A 160 33.69 8.15 12.02
N SER A 161 34.03 6.96 12.52
CA SER A 161 35.31 6.70 13.19
C SER A 161 36.53 6.92 12.27
N ILE A 162 36.37 6.77 10.94
CA ILE A 162 37.43 7.06 9.95
C ILE A 162 37.87 8.53 10.01
N PHE A 163 36.91 9.43 10.39
CA PHE A 163 37.15 10.87 10.51
C PHE A 163 37.46 11.33 11.96
N GLY A 164 37.79 10.39 12.84
CA GLY A 164 38.03 10.67 14.26
C GLY A 164 39.02 11.80 14.52
N ALA A 165 40.15 11.82 13.82
CA ALA A 165 41.17 12.86 13.95
C ALA A 165 40.64 14.28 13.56
N THR A 166 39.74 14.36 12.58
CA THR A 166 39.08 15.61 12.18
C THR A 166 38.10 16.08 13.25
N ILE A 167 37.39 15.14 13.84
CA ILE A 167 36.42 15.44 14.92
C ILE A 167 37.13 15.89 16.18
N GLU A 168 38.30 15.30 16.52
CA GLU A 168 39.14 15.75 17.64
C GLU A 168 39.62 17.20 17.46
N GLN A 169 39.97 17.62 16.23
CA GLN A 169 40.35 18.99 15.94
C GLN A 169 39.21 19.96 16.02
N MET A 170 37.98 19.53 15.72
CA MET A 170 36.79 20.37 15.73
C MET A 170 35.61 19.66 16.43
N VAL A 171 35.65 19.60 17.75
CA VAL A 171 34.66 18.91 18.59
C VAL A 171 33.23 19.35 18.35
N ALA A 172 33.03 20.60 17.89
CA ALA A 172 31.72 21.12 17.54
C ALA A 172 31.00 20.28 16.46
N LEU A 173 31.74 19.59 15.58
CA LEU A 173 31.16 18.68 14.59
C LEU A 173 30.39 17.53 15.26
N ALA A 174 30.89 17.00 16.39
CA ALA A 174 30.22 15.94 17.14
C ALA A 174 28.85 16.35 17.65
N PHE A 175 28.67 17.62 18.04
CA PHE A 175 27.37 18.15 18.50
C PHE A 175 26.39 18.38 17.34
N LEU A 176 26.90 18.63 16.12
CA LEU A 176 26.08 18.95 14.95
C LEU A 176 25.68 17.70 14.13
N MET A 177 26.46 16.61 14.21
CA MET A 177 26.14 15.36 13.49
C MET A 177 24.73 14.82 13.75
N PRO A 178 24.23 14.76 14.99
CA PRO A 178 22.87 14.29 15.27
C PRO A 178 21.78 15.11 14.58
N ILE A 179 22.00 16.44 14.42
CA ILE A 179 21.05 17.32 13.75
C ILE A 179 20.93 16.96 12.28
N VAL A 180 22.07 16.84 11.59
CA VAL A 180 22.11 16.47 10.17
C VAL A 180 21.52 15.08 9.96
N ALA A 181 21.93 14.09 10.77
CA ALA A 181 21.43 12.72 10.67
C ALA A 181 19.90 12.64 10.89
N SER A 182 19.38 13.31 11.91
CA SER A 182 17.93 13.35 12.20
C SER A 182 17.14 13.97 11.06
N MET A 183 17.63 15.08 10.50
CA MET A 183 16.94 15.75 9.39
C MET A 183 16.92 14.90 8.13
N GLY A 184 18.01 14.20 7.80
CA GLY A 184 18.05 13.25 6.70
C GLY A 184 17.13 12.06 6.90
N GLY A 185 17.10 11.49 8.10
CA GLY A 185 16.20 10.40 8.46
C GLY A 185 14.73 10.79 8.28
N ASN A 186 14.34 11.96 8.77
CA ASN A 186 12.97 12.47 8.62
C ASN A 186 12.61 12.76 7.15
N ALA A 187 13.50 13.38 6.39
CA ALA A 187 13.26 13.66 4.97
C ALA A 187 13.13 12.35 4.17
N GLY A 188 14.01 11.38 4.41
CA GLY A 188 13.95 10.07 3.78
C GLY A 188 12.65 9.33 4.09
N MET A 189 12.21 9.34 5.34
CA MET A 189 10.95 8.71 5.76
C MET A 189 9.73 9.39 5.10
N GLN A 190 9.72 10.72 4.96
CA GLN A 190 8.65 11.45 4.28
C GLN A 190 8.55 11.05 2.81
N THR A 191 9.68 11.02 2.10
CA THR A 191 9.73 10.59 0.70
C THR A 191 9.34 9.11 0.56
N LEU A 192 9.82 8.24 1.46
CA LEU A 192 9.48 6.83 1.50
C LEU A 192 7.96 6.63 1.62
N ALA A 193 7.32 7.28 2.59
CA ALA A 193 5.88 7.16 2.82
C ALA A 193 5.05 7.58 1.60
N VAL A 194 5.42 8.71 0.95
CA VAL A 194 4.76 9.16 -0.29
C VAL A 194 4.99 8.17 -1.42
N THR A 195 6.20 7.62 -1.55
CA THR A 195 6.54 6.67 -2.61
C THR A 195 5.79 5.35 -2.46
N ILE A 196 5.73 4.78 -1.25
CA ILE A 196 4.96 3.55 -0.96
C ILE A 196 3.49 3.77 -1.32
N ARG A 197 2.88 4.86 -0.86
CA ARG A 197 1.51 5.19 -1.23
C ARG A 197 1.31 5.25 -2.76
N THR A 198 2.20 5.94 -3.48
CA THR A 198 2.11 6.07 -4.94
C THR A 198 2.28 4.72 -5.65
N ILE A 199 3.02 3.80 -5.03
CA ILE A 199 3.17 2.41 -5.49
C ILE A 199 1.88 1.63 -5.24
N ALA A 200 1.32 1.71 -4.04
CA ALA A 200 0.09 1.01 -3.64
C ALA A 200 -1.12 1.47 -4.47
N THR A 201 -1.27 2.78 -4.71
CA THR A 201 -2.35 3.34 -5.55
C THR A 201 -2.14 3.16 -7.07
N ASN A 202 -1.08 2.44 -7.50
CA ASN A 202 -0.72 2.26 -8.91
C ASN A 202 -0.57 3.57 -9.72
N GLU A 203 -0.35 4.71 -9.03
CA GLU A 203 -0.11 6.01 -9.67
C GLU A 203 1.28 6.10 -10.31
N LEU A 204 2.24 5.25 -9.87
CA LEU A 204 3.59 5.23 -10.40
C LEU A 204 3.65 4.38 -11.69
N THR A 205 3.68 5.06 -12.83
CA THR A 205 3.78 4.44 -14.15
C THR A 205 5.19 4.60 -14.74
N LYS A 206 5.55 3.77 -15.72
CA LYS A 206 6.83 3.90 -16.44
C LYS A 206 7.03 5.29 -17.06
N ASN A 207 5.94 5.96 -17.43
CA ASN A 207 5.98 7.26 -18.10
C ASN A 207 6.24 8.42 -17.14
N ASN A 208 5.82 8.33 -15.87
CA ASN A 208 5.99 9.39 -14.88
C ASN A 208 7.14 9.15 -13.90
N PHE A 209 7.79 7.99 -13.97
CA PHE A 209 8.88 7.58 -13.09
C PHE A 209 10.01 8.61 -13.01
N THR A 210 10.57 9.01 -14.16
CA THR A 210 11.67 9.97 -14.22
C THR A 210 11.25 11.35 -13.69
N GLN A 211 10.00 11.74 -13.95
CA GLN A 211 9.46 13.01 -13.44
C GLN A 211 9.34 13.01 -11.91
N ASN A 212 8.93 11.89 -11.32
CA ASN A 212 8.81 11.78 -9.86
C ASN A 212 10.19 11.81 -9.20
N ILE A 213 11.20 11.10 -9.74
CA ILE A 213 12.59 11.19 -9.24
C ILE A 213 13.10 12.64 -9.33
N LEU A 214 12.88 13.32 -10.45
CA LEU A 214 13.32 14.70 -10.60
C LEU A 214 12.62 15.65 -9.62
N LYS A 215 11.33 15.45 -9.36
CA LYS A 215 10.59 16.22 -8.35
C LYS A 215 11.17 16.02 -6.95
N GLU A 216 11.41 14.78 -6.54
CA GLU A 216 12.02 14.49 -5.22
C GLU A 216 13.43 15.06 -5.10
N PHE A 217 14.23 14.99 -6.17
CA PHE A 217 15.54 15.63 -6.21
C PHE A 217 15.44 17.17 -6.02
N LEU A 218 14.51 17.82 -6.70
CA LEU A 218 14.28 19.26 -6.54
C LEU A 218 13.75 19.63 -5.16
N ILE A 219 12.85 18.83 -4.61
CA ILE A 219 12.34 18.99 -3.23
C ILE A 219 13.50 18.87 -2.24
N GLY A 220 14.38 17.88 -2.41
CA GLY A 220 15.59 17.70 -1.60
C GLY A 220 16.51 18.93 -1.66
N ILE A 221 16.74 19.49 -2.83
CA ILE A 221 17.53 20.73 -3.00
C ILE A 221 16.86 21.90 -2.28
N LEU A 222 15.57 22.16 -2.53
CA LEU A 222 14.85 23.29 -1.95
C LEU A 222 14.81 23.22 -0.42
N ASN A 223 14.41 22.07 0.12
CA ASN A 223 14.42 21.84 1.56
C ASN A 223 15.85 21.93 2.13
N GLY A 224 16.83 21.33 1.41
CA GLY A 224 18.24 21.41 1.78
C GLY A 224 18.74 22.85 1.90
N ILE A 225 18.42 23.73 0.95
CA ILE A 225 18.81 25.15 0.99
C ILE A 225 18.12 25.87 2.15
N ILE A 226 16.82 25.67 2.35
CA ILE A 226 16.07 26.31 3.43
C ILE A 226 16.67 25.92 4.79
N PHE A 227 16.83 24.63 5.03
CA PHE A 227 17.39 24.15 6.32
C PHE A 227 18.87 24.43 6.47
N ALA A 228 19.63 24.52 5.38
CA ALA A 228 21.03 24.99 5.41
C ALA A 228 21.13 26.43 5.91
N ILE A 229 20.30 27.35 5.39
CA ILE A 229 20.28 28.76 5.82
C ILE A 229 19.91 28.84 7.32
N ILE A 230 18.85 28.14 7.74
CA ILE A 230 18.43 28.15 9.15
C ILE A 230 19.53 27.61 10.05
N SER A 231 20.12 26.46 9.68
CA SER A 231 21.19 25.83 10.45
C SER A 231 22.46 26.70 10.50
N ALA A 232 22.81 27.35 9.39
CA ALA A 232 23.95 28.27 9.34
C ALA A 232 23.78 29.43 10.32
N ILE A 233 22.61 30.05 10.35
CA ILE A 233 22.30 31.16 11.25
C ILE A 233 22.41 30.70 12.72
N ILE A 234 21.82 29.56 13.05
CA ILE A 234 21.84 29.02 14.42
C ILE A 234 23.26 28.69 14.84
N VAL A 235 24.04 28.02 13.99
CA VAL A 235 25.42 27.64 14.27
C VAL A 235 26.32 28.87 14.40
N GLN A 236 26.13 29.89 13.54
CA GLN A 236 26.87 31.14 13.62
C GLN A 236 26.60 31.88 14.95
N LEU A 237 25.32 31.91 15.38
CA LEU A 237 24.96 32.55 16.65
C LEU A 237 25.47 31.77 17.87
N TRP A 238 25.55 30.45 17.79
CA TRP A 238 25.93 29.57 18.90
C TRP A 238 27.45 29.43 19.06
N PHE A 239 28.15 29.17 17.96
CA PHE A 239 29.59 28.91 17.96
C PHE A 239 30.45 30.10 17.53
N ASN A 240 29.83 31.12 16.90
CA ASN A 240 30.51 32.28 16.32
C ASN A 240 31.64 31.90 15.34
N ASP A 241 31.43 30.83 14.56
CA ASP A 241 32.38 30.23 13.62
C ASP A 241 31.75 30.11 12.22
N ILE A 242 32.29 30.92 11.29
CA ILE A 242 31.78 30.97 9.90
C ILE A 242 32.14 29.69 9.12
N GLN A 243 33.25 29.05 9.43
CA GLN A 243 33.66 27.82 8.75
C GLN A 243 32.72 26.68 9.13
N LEU A 244 32.39 26.57 10.41
CA LEU A 244 31.45 25.57 10.93
C LEU A 244 30.06 25.78 10.34
N SER A 245 29.60 27.04 10.24
CA SER A 245 28.33 27.42 9.64
C SER A 245 28.25 27.02 8.13
N PHE A 246 29.36 27.17 7.41
CA PHE A 246 29.45 26.75 6.02
C PHE A 246 29.44 25.22 5.85
N ILE A 247 30.18 24.50 6.69
CA ILE A 247 30.23 23.04 6.69
C ILE A 247 28.84 22.44 6.93
N ILE A 248 28.11 22.93 7.95
CA ILE A 248 26.76 22.41 8.24
C ILE A 248 25.79 22.69 7.10
N SER A 249 25.91 23.87 6.44
CA SER A 249 25.06 24.23 5.32
C SER A 249 25.21 23.27 4.16
N ILE A 250 26.43 22.99 3.74
CA ILE A 250 26.72 22.04 2.66
C ILE A 250 26.24 20.63 3.07
N SER A 251 26.56 20.20 4.29
CA SER A 251 26.17 18.90 4.81
C SER A 251 24.65 18.73 4.81
N MET A 252 23.89 19.77 5.18
CA MET A 252 22.43 19.75 5.19
C MET A 252 21.86 19.59 3.78
N VAL A 253 22.37 20.36 2.79
CA VAL A 253 21.91 20.25 1.40
C VAL A 253 22.16 18.84 0.84
N LEU A 254 23.40 18.36 0.99
CA LEU A 254 23.77 17.02 0.50
C LEU A 254 22.94 15.92 1.17
N ASN A 255 22.76 16.01 2.48
CA ASN A 255 22.00 15.04 3.24
C ASN A 255 20.53 14.98 2.81
N MET A 256 19.88 16.12 2.59
CA MET A 256 18.49 16.19 2.12
C MET A 256 18.32 15.62 0.72
N ILE A 257 19.27 15.90 -0.20
CA ILE A 257 19.26 15.33 -1.55
C ILE A 257 19.37 13.81 -1.50
N VAL A 258 20.36 13.30 -0.73
CA VAL A 258 20.59 11.86 -0.60
C VAL A 258 19.36 11.18 0.04
N ALA A 259 18.81 11.74 1.09
CA ALA A 259 17.62 11.22 1.78
C ALA A 259 16.41 11.13 0.83
N GLY A 260 16.12 12.18 0.08
CA GLY A 260 15.03 12.19 -0.91
C GLY A 260 15.24 11.15 -2.02
N LEU A 261 16.46 11.08 -2.58
CA LEU A 261 16.76 10.11 -3.63
C LEU A 261 16.64 8.66 -3.15
N PHE A 262 17.17 8.33 -1.98
CA PHE A 262 17.07 6.96 -1.44
C PHE A 262 15.65 6.64 -0.98
N GLY A 263 14.91 7.61 -0.46
CA GLY A 263 13.50 7.45 -0.11
C GLY A 263 12.61 7.03 -1.28
N ILE A 264 12.94 7.43 -2.52
CA ILE A 264 12.22 6.98 -3.71
C ILE A 264 12.85 5.76 -4.37
N LEU A 265 14.18 5.67 -4.45
CA LEU A 265 14.85 4.60 -5.19
C LEU A 265 14.75 3.24 -4.50
N VAL A 266 14.79 3.19 -3.17
CA VAL A 266 14.76 1.93 -2.42
C VAL A 266 13.42 1.19 -2.63
N PRO A 267 12.24 1.76 -2.35
CA PRO A 267 10.97 1.04 -2.52
C PRO A 267 10.71 0.63 -3.98
N ILE A 268 11.07 1.48 -4.94
CA ILE A 268 10.93 1.14 -6.36
C ILE A 268 11.82 -0.03 -6.75
N THR A 269 13.04 -0.06 -6.21
CA THR A 269 13.96 -1.18 -6.49
C THR A 269 13.43 -2.48 -5.89
N LEU A 270 12.88 -2.46 -4.68
CA LEU A 270 12.25 -3.61 -4.04
C LEU A 270 11.07 -4.12 -4.87
N LYS A 271 10.17 -3.22 -5.28
CA LYS A 271 9.05 -3.58 -6.18
C LYS A 271 9.53 -4.24 -7.48
N LYS A 272 10.62 -3.75 -8.07
CA LYS A 272 11.18 -4.35 -9.30
C LYS A 272 11.67 -5.79 -9.10
N PHE A 273 12.07 -6.14 -7.90
CA PHE A 273 12.47 -7.51 -7.52
C PHE A 273 11.30 -8.36 -6.99
N ASN A 274 10.05 -7.88 -7.10
CA ASN A 274 8.84 -8.50 -6.53
C ASN A 274 8.97 -8.73 -5.01
N ILE A 275 9.63 -7.81 -4.33
CA ILE A 275 9.69 -7.75 -2.87
C ILE A 275 8.76 -6.62 -2.48
N ASP A 276 7.84 -6.90 -1.57
CA ASP A 276 6.93 -5.90 -1.03
C ASP A 276 7.74 -4.83 -0.27
N PRO A 277 7.66 -3.55 -0.69
CA PRO A 277 8.46 -2.47 -0.09
C PRO A 277 7.90 -2.02 1.23
#